data_f7604a5d72c63705ca7a983b75811487
#
_entry.id   f7604a5d72c63705ca7a983b75811487
#
_cell.length_a   1.000
_cell.length_b   1.000
_cell.length_c   1.000
_cell.angle_alpha   90.00
_cell.angle_beta   90.00
_cell.angle_gamma   90.00
#
_symmetry.space_group_name_H-M   'P 1'
#
loop_
_entity.id
_entity.type
_entity.pdbx_description
1 polymer ?
#
loop_
_entity_poly.entity_id
_entity_poly.type
_entity_poly.pdbx_seq_one_letter_code
_entity_poly.pdbx_strand_id
1 'polypeptide(L)'
;MNRSVLALPAPPSTARRLTGVCALLLVAALLSLPWADIQLYRVDPWQELSRMGAGLLLPAWDDLPLLLQSLGQTVAFALLAVALAAPLGLTLAMLFHWRAVRLFCASVRAVHELFWGLIFMQLYGLGPLTGLLAILVPFTGVFAKVFAEIFEQQPPEPGRTLAPSLGGLRRYAYTLIPQAWPALTSYTRYRFECALRSSAILGFIGLPTLGFHLETAFKQGDYHEAGALLWAFVVLIATIRFWMRPRLLLLWLPLALWLLPPQVGFSNGGYLWQFLSVDIWPQPVRNGDWSGALSWYVDLFSTQVWPGLVQTLLLTQIALLLTAVVTLAAYPLASRALAGPVMRWPGRFLLLVLRSTPEMVLAFLFLLLFGPSGLPAVLALALHNGGLIAFLVANASDAEFNSPRQRPDDPTGLKRYAYIETPRRFPALLAFLFYRWEVILRESAIMGILGIATLGFFIDSAFEEIRYDRAFLLIICTAVLNMAVDTVSRRLRRATQIEPAQPYRTATTTME
;
A
#
# COMPACT_ATOMS: atom_id res chain seq x y z
N MET A 1 -11.49 -22.89 37.93
CA MET A 1 -10.24 -23.54 37.56
C MET A 1 -9.88 -23.13 36.11
N ASN A 2 -9.11 -22.05 36.01
CA ASN A 2 -8.69 -21.47 34.74
C ASN A 2 -7.39 -22.18 34.29
N ARG A 3 -7.48 -23.07 33.32
CA ARG A 3 -6.28 -23.61 32.65
C ARG A 3 -5.63 -22.47 31.87
N SER A 4 -4.58 -21.88 32.47
CA SER A 4 -3.61 -21.08 31.76
C SER A 4 -2.99 -21.94 30.65
N VAL A 5 -3.41 -21.72 29.41
CA VAL A 5 -2.69 -22.26 28.26
C VAL A 5 -1.35 -21.55 28.24
N LEU A 6 -0.35 -22.15 28.87
CA LEU A 6 1.05 -21.87 28.63
C LEU A 6 1.23 -22.02 27.10
N ALA A 7 1.55 -20.93 26.43
CA ALA A 7 1.98 -21.01 25.04
C ALA A 7 3.23 -21.89 25.03
N LEU A 8 3.03 -23.16 24.70
CA LEU A 8 4.13 -24.10 24.50
C LEU A 8 5.05 -23.51 23.40
N PRO A 9 6.37 -23.61 23.56
CA PRO A 9 7.29 -23.23 22.51
C PRO A 9 6.87 -23.95 21.22
N ALA A 10 6.90 -23.24 20.10
CA ALA A 10 6.55 -23.80 18.80
C ALA A 10 7.30 -25.13 18.59
N PRO A 11 6.66 -26.17 18.06
CA PRO A 11 7.31 -27.43 17.85
C PRO A 11 8.59 -27.25 17.03
N PRO A 12 9.67 -27.99 17.29
CA PRO A 12 10.99 -27.76 16.67
C PRO A 12 10.96 -27.76 15.13
N SER A 13 9.99 -28.43 14.53
CA SER A 13 9.70 -28.38 13.09
C SER A 13 9.26 -27.00 12.58
N THR A 14 8.46 -26.27 13.35
CA THR A 14 7.97 -24.93 12.98
C THR A 14 9.08 -23.88 13.11
N ALA A 15 9.87 -23.93 14.19
CA ALA A 15 11.02 -23.06 14.38
C ALA A 15 12.04 -23.21 13.23
N ARG A 16 12.35 -24.47 12.84
CA ARG A 16 13.27 -24.77 11.74
C ARG A 16 12.76 -24.24 10.39
N ARG A 17 11.44 -24.33 10.12
CA ARG A 17 10.82 -23.79 8.91
C ARG A 17 10.90 -22.27 8.88
N LEU A 18 10.62 -21.59 10.00
CA LEU A 18 10.74 -20.15 10.13
C LEU A 18 12.17 -19.67 9.85
N THR A 19 13.15 -20.31 10.48
CA THR A 19 14.57 -19.99 10.24
C THR A 19 14.95 -20.21 8.78
N GLY A 20 14.52 -21.31 8.17
CA GLY A 20 14.77 -21.57 6.74
C GLY A 20 14.19 -20.53 5.80
N VAL A 21 12.97 -20.07 6.05
CA VAL A 21 12.34 -19.02 5.26
C VAL A 21 13.05 -17.68 5.44
N CYS A 22 13.43 -17.32 6.68
CA CYS A 22 14.19 -16.10 6.93
C CYS A 22 15.56 -16.14 6.24
N ALA A 23 16.26 -17.27 6.31
CA ALA A 23 17.53 -17.47 5.61
C ALA A 23 17.35 -17.34 4.08
N LEU A 24 16.29 -17.91 3.53
CA LEU A 24 15.97 -17.79 2.10
C LEU A 24 15.75 -16.34 1.69
N LEU A 25 14.95 -15.57 2.44
CA LEU A 25 14.70 -14.14 2.16
C LEU A 25 15.98 -13.32 2.28
N LEU A 26 16.81 -13.58 3.30
CA LEU A 26 18.10 -12.93 3.48
C LEU A 26 19.04 -13.20 2.31
N VAL A 27 19.19 -14.48 1.94
CA VAL A 27 20.05 -14.90 0.81
C VAL A 27 19.55 -14.30 -0.49
N ALA A 28 18.23 -14.33 -0.74
CA ALA A 28 17.65 -13.72 -1.94
C ALA A 28 17.95 -12.22 -2.02
N ALA A 29 17.82 -11.49 -0.91
CA ALA A 29 18.13 -10.06 -0.87
C ALA A 29 19.63 -9.78 -1.04
N LEU A 30 20.50 -10.55 -0.40
CA LEU A 30 21.95 -10.40 -0.55
C LEU A 30 22.43 -10.71 -1.98
N LEU A 31 21.86 -11.74 -2.60
CA LEU A 31 22.14 -12.07 -4.01
C LEU A 31 21.61 -11.01 -4.97
N SER A 32 20.62 -10.22 -4.56
CA SER A 32 20.08 -9.11 -5.38
C SER A 32 21.00 -7.88 -5.40
N LEU A 33 21.84 -7.68 -4.37
CA LEU A 33 22.67 -6.48 -4.22
C LEU A 33 23.63 -6.20 -5.41
N PRO A 34 24.36 -7.18 -5.95
CA PRO A 34 25.30 -6.93 -7.03
C PRO A 34 24.64 -6.52 -8.37
N TRP A 35 23.37 -6.87 -8.53
CA TRP A 35 22.60 -6.64 -9.76
C TRP A 35 21.65 -5.45 -9.67
N ALA A 36 21.46 -4.92 -8.45
CA ALA A 36 20.64 -3.74 -8.24
C ALA A 36 21.51 -2.48 -8.44
N ASP A 37 20.97 -1.53 -9.17
CA ASP A 37 21.60 -0.22 -9.30
C ASP A 37 21.43 0.59 -8.01
N ILE A 38 22.37 0.40 -7.05
CA ILE A 38 22.39 1.08 -5.75
C ILE A 38 23.61 2.02 -5.72
N GLN A 39 23.66 2.95 -6.66
CA GLN A 39 24.76 3.90 -6.76
C GLN A 39 24.38 5.26 -6.19
N LEU A 40 25.37 5.95 -5.63
CA LEU A 40 25.25 7.34 -5.21
C LEU A 40 25.80 8.21 -6.33
N TYR A 41 24.93 8.94 -7.00
CA TYR A 41 25.33 9.83 -8.11
C TYR A 41 25.66 11.25 -7.68
N ARG A 42 25.23 11.67 -6.48
CA ARG A 42 25.59 12.97 -5.93
C ARG A 42 26.77 12.85 -4.97
N VAL A 43 27.79 13.68 -5.22
CA VAL A 43 29.02 13.71 -4.43
C VAL A 43 28.80 14.43 -3.08
N ASP A 44 27.90 15.40 -3.02
CA ASP A 44 27.59 16.13 -1.79
C ASP A 44 26.05 16.30 -1.58
N PRO A 45 25.40 15.32 -0.93
CA PRO A 45 24.00 15.42 -0.57
C PRO A 45 23.71 16.34 0.62
N TRP A 46 24.77 16.76 1.37
CA TRP A 46 24.60 17.46 2.64
C TRP A 46 24.03 18.86 2.47
N GLN A 47 24.41 19.57 1.42
CA GLN A 47 23.87 20.89 1.13
C GLN A 47 22.36 20.81 0.84
N GLU A 48 21.95 19.85 0.03
CA GLU A 48 20.54 19.64 -0.30
C GLU A 48 19.74 19.17 0.93
N LEU A 49 20.31 18.27 1.72
CA LEU A 49 19.70 17.81 2.97
C LEU A 49 19.51 18.97 3.96
N SER A 50 20.46 19.91 4.05
CA SER A 50 20.33 21.08 4.92
C SER A 50 19.21 22.02 4.46
N ARG A 51 19.07 22.25 3.15
CA ARG A 51 18.00 23.06 2.55
C ARG A 51 16.62 22.43 2.76
N MET A 52 16.51 21.12 2.52
CA MET A 52 15.29 20.37 2.79
C MET A 52 14.95 20.36 4.28
N GLY A 53 15.94 20.17 5.13
CA GLY A 53 15.78 20.23 6.59
C GLY A 53 15.29 21.61 7.05
N ALA A 54 15.85 22.68 6.51
CA ALA A 54 15.39 24.04 6.78
C ALA A 54 13.93 24.25 6.35
N GLY A 55 13.53 23.78 5.15
CA GLY A 55 12.16 23.84 4.67
C GLY A 55 11.17 23.08 5.56
N LEU A 56 11.56 21.90 6.05
CA LEU A 56 10.72 21.12 6.98
C LEU A 56 10.60 21.76 8.37
N LEU A 57 11.64 22.45 8.84
CA LEU A 57 11.63 23.12 10.15
C LEU A 57 10.94 24.49 10.11
N LEU A 58 10.99 25.17 8.97
CA LEU A 58 10.44 26.51 8.76
C LEU A 58 9.48 26.49 7.55
N PRO A 59 8.34 25.79 7.64
CA PRO A 59 7.40 25.70 6.53
C PRO A 59 6.77 27.07 6.22
N ALA A 60 6.63 27.38 4.93
CA ALA A 60 5.93 28.58 4.45
C ALA A 60 4.43 28.31 4.36
N TRP A 61 3.63 29.16 4.99
CA TRP A 61 2.16 29.07 4.99
C TRP A 61 1.51 30.22 4.18
N ASP A 62 2.22 30.73 3.18
CA ASP A 62 1.84 31.96 2.50
C ASP A 62 0.63 31.75 1.58
N ASP A 63 0.49 30.59 0.95
CA ASP A 63 -0.66 30.24 0.10
C ASP A 63 -1.63 29.25 0.78
N LEU A 64 -2.26 29.72 1.85
CA LEU A 64 -3.26 28.94 2.58
C LEU A 64 -4.48 28.52 1.71
N PRO A 65 -5.02 29.35 0.78
CA PRO A 65 -6.09 28.93 -0.12
C PRO A 65 -5.72 27.74 -0.98
N LEU A 66 -4.55 27.73 -1.61
CA LEU A 66 -4.04 26.62 -2.43
C LEU A 66 -3.87 25.35 -1.59
N LEU A 67 -3.28 25.49 -0.41
CA LEU A 67 -3.11 24.39 0.54
C LEU A 67 -4.45 23.75 0.91
N LEU A 68 -5.45 24.53 1.30
CA LEU A 68 -6.76 24.03 1.68
C LEU A 68 -7.50 23.41 0.49
N GLN A 69 -7.39 23.99 -0.69
CA GLN A 69 -7.98 23.42 -1.91
C GLN A 69 -7.36 22.08 -2.26
N SER A 70 -6.03 21.96 -2.27
CA SER A 70 -5.32 20.72 -2.59
C SER A 70 -5.57 19.61 -1.58
N LEU A 71 -5.64 19.94 -0.28
CA LEU A 71 -6.07 19.01 0.79
C LEU A 71 -7.54 18.60 0.59
N GLY A 72 -8.42 19.54 0.31
CA GLY A 72 -9.84 19.28 0.09
C GLY A 72 -10.05 18.31 -1.08
N GLN A 73 -9.36 18.53 -2.21
CA GLN A 73 -9.42 17.65 -3.38
C GLN A 73 -8.83 16.26 -3.08
N THR A 74 -7.73 16.19 -2.35
CA THR A 74 -7.14 14.91 -1.90
C THR A 74 -8.14 14.12 -1.05
N VAL A 75 -8.82 14.78 -0.11
CA VAL A 75 -9.87 14.15 0.71
C VAL A 75 -11.08 13.75 -0.14
N ALA A 76 -11.49 14.58 -1.09
CA ALA A 76 -12.64 14.35 -1.95
C ALA A 76 -12.47 13.09 -2.80
N PHE A 77 -11.34 12.93 -3.50
CA PHE A 77 -11.04 11.73 -4.27
C PHE A 77 -11.02 10.48 -3.39
N ALA A 78 -10.32 10.52 -2.26
CA ALA A 78 -10.21 9.39 -1.35
C ALA A 78 -11.58 8.98 -0.78
N LEU A 79 -12.38 9.95 -0.33
CA LEU A 79 -13.66 9.71 0.29
C LEU A 79 -14.67 9.13 -0.69
N LEU A 80 -14.82 9.73 -1.86
CA LEU A 80 -15.77 9.27 -2.88
C LEU A 80 -15.38 7.89 -3.42
N ALA A 81 -14.07 7.67 -3.66
CA ALA A 81 -13.60 6.37 -4.09
C ALA A 81 -13.92 5.26 -3.07
N VAL A 82 -13.67 5.50 -1.78
CA VAL A 82 -13.95 4.52 -0.71
C VAL A 82 -15.46 4.36 -0.50
N ALA A 83 -16.23 5.46 -0.54
CA ALA A 83 -17.69 5.41 -0.39
C ALA A 83 -18.36 4.56 -1.48
N LEU A 84 -17.79 4.52 -2.69
CA LEU A 84 -18.27 3.66 -3.78
C LEU A 84 -17.63 2.27 -3.76
N ALA A 85 -16.32 2.16 -3.46
CA ALA A 85 -15.60 0.89 -3.47
C ALA A 85 -16.06 -0.07 -2.36
N ALA A 86 -16.41 0.44 -1.17
CA ALA A 86 -16.81 -0.41 -0.04
C ALA A 86 -18.14 -1.17 -0.32
N PRO A 87 -19.25 -0.53 -0.76
CA PRO A 87 -20.47 -1.26 -1.11
C PRO A 87 -20.28 -2.17 -2.33
N LEU A 88 -19.54 -1.74 -3.37
CA LEU A 88 -19.23 -2.61 -4.51
C LEU A 88 -18.39 -3.82 -4.06
N GLY A 89 -17.39 -3.61 -3.23
CA GLY A 89 -16.60 -4.68 -2.64
C GLY A 89 -17.42 -5.62 -1.75
N LEU A 90 -18.39 -5.11 -1.01
CA LEU A 90 -19.31 -5.91 -0.20
C LEU A 90 -20.16 -6.83 -1.07
N THR A 91 -20.70 -6.33 -2.17
CA THR A 91 -21.47 -7.15 -3.14
C THR A 91 -20.62 -8.24 -3.78
N LEU A 92 -19.40 -7.90 -4.20
CA LEU A 92 -18.46 -8.89 -4.74
C LEU A 92 -17.98 -9.90 -3.68
N ALA A 93 -17.88 -9.50 -2.41
CA ALA A 93 -17.53 -10.41 -1.31
C ALA A 93 -18.60 -11.50 -1.10
N MET A 94 -19.88 -11.18 -1.26
CA MET A 94 -20.97 -12.19 -1.21
C MET A 94 -20.86 -13.20 -2.36
N LEU A 95 -20.30 -12.79 -3.50
CA LEU A 95 -20.11 -13.63 -4.70
C LEU A 95 -18.70 -14.24 -4.76
N PHE A 96 -17.88 -14.09 -3.72
CA PHE A 96 -16.47 -14.46 -3.74
C PHE A 96 -16.22 -15.97 -3.81
N HIS A 97 -17.27 -16.80 -3.62
CA HIS A 97 -17.24 -18.24 -3.86
C HIS A 97 -17.04 -18.60 -5.35
N TRP A 98 -17.38 -17.70 -6.28
CA TRP A 98 -17.19 -17.91 -7.72
C TRP A 98 -15.72 -17.66 -8.11
N ARG A 99 -15.15 -18.60 -8.88
CA ARG A 99 -13.77 -18.48 -9.37
C ARG A 99 -13.55 -17.23 -10.23
N ALA A 100 -14.53 -16.89 -11.08
CA ALA A 100 -14.48 -15.71 -11.94
C ALA A 100 -14.38 -14.42 -11.12
N VAL A 101 -15.17 -14.27 -10.06
CA VAL A 101 -15.13 -13.09 -9.17
C VAL A 101 -13.79 -13.00 -8.45
N ARG A 102 -13.27 -14.12 -7.94
CA ARG A 102 -11.94 -14.15 -7.31
C ARG A 102 -10.83 -13.73 -8.27
N LEU A 103 -10.87 -14.26 -9.52
CA LEU A 103 -9.88 -13.91 -10.53
C LEU A 103 -9.98 -12.45 -10.92
N PHE A 104 -11.18 -11.93 -11.16
CA PHE A 104 -11.42 -10.51 -11.44
C PHE A 104 -10.87 -9.62 -10.31
N CYS A 105 -11.25 -9.88 -9.07
CA CYS A 105 -10.75 -9.11 -7.92
C CYS A 105 -9.23 -9.22 -7.77
N ALA A 106 -8.63 -10.37 -8.08
CA ALA A 106 -7.18 -10.53 -8.04
C ALA A 106 -6.49 -9.72 -9.15
N SER A 107 -7.04 -9.70 -10.35
CA SER A 107 -6.48 -8.95 -11.49
C SER A 107 -6.54 -7.45 -11.26
N VAL A 108 -7.70 -6.90 -10.87
CA VAL A 108 -7.85 -5.44 -10.69
C VAL A 108 -7.00 -4.89 -9.54
N ARG A 109 -6.82 -5.64 -8.46
CA ARG A 109 -5.97 -5.23 -7.35
C ARG A 109 -4.47 -5.47 -7.57
N ALA A 110 -4.11 -6.31 -8.56
CA ALA A 110 -2.72 -6.58 -8.89
C ALA A 110 -2.05 -5.41 -9.63
N VAL A 111 -2.84 -4.56 -10.27
CA VAL A 111 -2.39 -3.33 -10.92
C VAL A 111 -2.47 -2.17 -9.91
N HIS A 112 -1.40 -1.36 -9.86
CA HIS A 112 -1.36 -0.21 -8.98
C HIS A 112 -2.34 0.88 -9.45
N GLU A 113 -2.90 1.65 -8.51
CA GLU A 113 -3.86 2.72 -8.78
C GLU A 113 -3.36 3.77 -9.77
N LEU A 114 -2.07 4.04 -9.79
CA LEU A 114 -1.47 5.00 -10.71
C LEU A 114 -1.53 4.52 -12.17
N PHE A 115 -1.27 3.23 -12.44
CA PHE A 115 -1.43 2.68 -13.79
C PHE A 115 -2.89 2.63 -14.23
N TRP A 116 -3.83 2.41 -13.32
CA TRP A 116 -5.26 2.63 -13.58
C TRP A 116 -5.53 4.08 -13.93
N GLY A 117 -4.88 5.04 -13.24
CA GLY A 117 -4.96 6.46 -13.55
C GLY A 117 -4.50 6.78 -14.96
N LEU A 118 -3.36 6.24 -15.41
CA LEU A 118 -2.85 6.41 -16.78
C LEU A 118 -3.82 5.85 -17.82
N ILE A 119 -4.38 4.65 -17.59
CA ILE A 119 -5.39 4.07 -18.49
C ILE A 119 -6.63 4.96 -18.57
N PHE A 120 -7.19 5.38 -17.42
CA PHE A 120 -8.40 6.18 -17.41
C PHE A 120 -8.16 7.61 -17.92
N MET A 121 -6.94 8.15 -17.79
CA MET A 121 -6.57 9.42 -18.39
C MET A 121 -6.65 9.39 -19.92
N GLN A 122 -6.29 8.27 -20.55
CA GLN A 122 -6.44 8.09 -22.00
C GLN A 122 -7.91 7.97 -22.42
N LEU A 123 -8.75 7.41 -21.55
CA LEU A 123 -10.17 7.18 -21.88
C LEU A 123 -11.04 8.41 -21.60
N TYR A 124 -10.79 9.13 -20.53
CA TYR A 124 -11.66 10.19 -20.02
C TYR A 124 -10.97 11.55 -19.91
N GLY A 125 -9.68 11.63 -20.26
CA GLY A 125 -8.88 12.85 -20.08
C GLY A 125 -8.50 13.07 -18.61
N LEU A 126 -7.81 14.20 -18.36
CA LEU A 126 -7.42 14.60 -17.02
C LEU A 126 -8.61 15.22 -16.28
N GLY A 127 -9.17 14.54 -15.29
CA GLY A 127 -10.33 15.05 -14.58
C GLY A 127 -10.78 14.18 -13.40
N PRO A 128 -11.86 14.58 -12.71
CA PRO A 128 -12.33 13.91 -11.51
C PRO A 128 -12.72 12.44 -11.74
N LEU A 129 -13.28 12.10 -12.90
CA LEU A 129 -13.66 10.73 -13.22
C LEU A 129 -12.44 9.81 -13.28
N THR A 130 -11.35 10.29 -13.91
CA THR A 130 -10.08 9.56 -13.97
C THR A 130 -9.51 9.29 -12.59
N GLY A 131 -9.41 10.30 -11.73
CA GLY A 131 -8.90 10.13 -10.37
C GLY A 131 -9.79 9.23 -9.50
N LEU A 132 -11.10 9.37 -9.63
CA LEU A 132 -12.05 8.54 -8.90
C LEU A 132 -11.95 7.06 -9.31
N LEU A 133 -11.96 6.75 -10.61
CA LEU A 133 -11.90 5.39 -11.13
C LEU A 133 -10.54 4.74 -10.85
N ALA A 134 -9.45 5.50 -10.89
CA ALA A 134 -8.10 5.02 -10.58
C ALA A 134 -7.98 4.40 -9.19
N ILE A 135 -8.68 4.97 -8.20
CA ILE A 135 -8.72 4.42 -6.83
C ILE A 135 -9.86 3.40 -6.69
N LEU A 136 -11.04 3.69 -7.22
CA LEU A 136 -12.25 2.87 -7.07
C LEU A 136 -12.03 1.43 -7.52
N VAL A 137 -11.47 1.22 -8.70
CA VAL A 137 -11.34 -0.12 -9.33
C VAL A 137 -10.47 -1.05 -8.49
N PRO A 138 -9.19 -0.73 -8.19
CA PRO A 138 -8.36 -1.62 -7.37
C PRO A 138 -8.87 -1.77 -5.95
N PHE A 139 -9.42 -0.70 -5.34
CA PHE A 139 -9.96 -0.76 -3.98
C PHE A 139 -11.19 -1.66 -3.89
N THR A 140 -12.05 -1.68 -4.90
CA THR A 140 -13.19 -2.62 -4.96
C THR A 140 -12.71 -4.07 -4.89
N GLY A 141 -11.66 -4.43 -5.64
CA GLY A 141 -11.06 -5.77 -5.58
C GLY A 141 -10.44 -6.10 -4.21
N VAL A 142 -9.83 -5.11 -3.55
CA VAL A 142 -9.26 -5.26 -2.21
C VAL A 142 -10.37 -5.41 -1.16
N PHE A 143 -11.42 -4.57 -1.19
CA PHE A 143 -12.56 -4.69 -0.29
C PHE A 143 -13.24 -6.03 -0.44
N ALA A 144 -13.50 -6.49 -1.68
CA ALA A 144 -14.13 -7.78 -1.94
C ALA A 144 -13.37 -8.95 -1.31
N LYS A 145 -12.04 -8.99 -1.47
CA LYS A 145 -11.19 -10.03 -0.87
C LYS A 145 -11.25 -10.00 0.64
N VAL A 146 -11.00 -8.83 1.25
CA VAL A 146 -10.88 -8.75 2.71
C VAL A 146 -12.25 -8.91 3.40
N PHE A 147 -13.32 -8.39 2.81
CA PHE A 147 -14.67 -8.61 3.33
C PHE A 147 -15.07 -10.09 3.28
N ALA A 148 -14.69 -10.81 2.21
CA ALA A 148 -14.89 -12.25 2.14
C ALA A 148 -14.10 -13.00 3.25
N GLU A 149 -12.83 -12.63 3.47
CA GLU A 149 -12.00 -13.17 4.55
C GLU A 149 -12.60 -12.87 5.94
N ILE A 150 -13.15 -11.66 6.16
CA ILE A 150 -13.85 -11.31 7.39
C ILE A 150 -15.10 -12.18 7.58
N PHE A 151 -15.88 -12.44 6.53
CA PHE A 151 -17.04 -13.32 6.61
C PHE A 151 -16.66 -14.77 6.92
N GLU A 152 -15.60 -15.29 6.35
CA GLU A 152 -15.09 -16.64 6.63
C GLU A 152 -14.65 -16.84 8.09
N GLN A 153 -14.26 -15.76 8.77
CA GLN A 153 -13.81 -15.78 10.16
C GLN A 153 -14.96 -15.66 11.19
N GLN A 154 -16.20 -15.38 10.73
CA GLN A 154 -17.33 -15.28 11.66
C GLN A 154 -17.73 -16.66 12.20
N PRO A 155 -18.18 -16.73 13.48
CA PRO A 155 -18.72 -17.94 14.06
C PRO A 155 -19.87 -18.48 13.22
N PRO A 156 -19.91 -19.80 12.90
CA PRO A 156 -20.96 -20.37 12.06
C PRO A 156 -22.29 -20.58 12.79
N GLU A 157 -22.32 -20.53 14.14
CA GLU A 157 -23.47 -20.89 15.00
C GLU A 157 -24.71 -20.06 14.66
N PRO A 158 -24.68 -18.71 14.54
CA PRO A 158 -25.88 -17.95 14.22
C PRO A 158 -26.48 -18.28 12.86
N GLY A 159 -25.63 -18.72 11.90
CA GLY A 159 -26.13 -19.17 10.59
C GLY A 159 -26.82 -20.52 10.62
N ARG A 160 -26.57 -21.36 11.64
CA ARG A 160 -27.19 -22.67 11.82
C ARG A 160 -28.59 -22.59 12.41
N THR A 161 -28.94 -21.48 13.09
CA THR A 161 -30.26 -21.25 13.67
C THR A 161 -31.29 -20.79 12.64
N LEU A 162 -30.85 -20.39 11.44
CA LEU A 162 -31.74 -19.98 10.37
C LEU A 162 -32.35 -21.20 9.65
N ALA A 163 -33.60 -21.04 9.20
CA ALA A 163 -34.25 -22.08 8.41
C ALA A 163 -33.43 -22.43 7.14
N PRO A 164 -33.25 -23.73 6.81
CA PRO A 164 -32.48 -24.15 5.64
C PRO A 164 -33.01 -23.59 4.30
N SER A 165 -34.30 -23.23 4.26
CA SER A 165 -34.97 -22.65 3.09
C SER A 165 -34.61 -21.18 2.82
N LEU A 166 -33.89 -20.51 3.75
CA LEU A 166 -33.49 -19.13 3.56
C LEU A 166 -32.36 -19.04 2.53
N GLY A 167 -32.61 -18.30 1.45
CA GLY A 167 -31.64 -18.05 0.39
C GLY A 167 -30.36 -17.38 0.90
N GLY A 168 -29.23 -17.61 0.19
CA GLY A 168 -27.91 -17.15 0.61
C GLY A 168 -27.82 -15.66 0.93
N LEU A 169 -28.47 -14.78 0.15
CA LEU A 169 -28.47 -13.34 0.38
C LEU A 169 -29.12 -12.97 1.75
N ARG A 170 -30.23 -13.62 2.10
CA ARG A 170 -30.88 -13.41 3.42
C ARG A 170 -29.99 -13.86 4.55
N ARG A 171 -29.24 -14.95 4.38
CA ARG A 171 -28.24 -15.41 5.35
C ARG A 171 -27.15 -14.36 5.56
N TYR A 172 -26.62 -13.76 4.50
CA TYR A 172 -25.66 -12.65 4.63
C TYR A 172 -26.27 -11.47 5.41
N ALA A 173 -27.48 -11.03 5.04
CA ALA A 173 -28.12 -9.87 5.63
C ALA A 173 -28.43 -10.04 7.13
N TYR A 174 -28.93 -11.21 7.55
CA TYR A 174 -29.39 -11.43 8.91
C TYR A 174 -28.35 -11.99 9.87
N THR A 175 -27.26 -12.60 9.37
CA THR A 175 -26.23 -13.18 10.25
C THR A 175 -24.84 -12.62 10.00
N LEU A 176 -24.29 -12.77 8.81
CA LEU A 176 -22.88 -12.47 8.54
C LEU A 176 -22.57 -10.97 8.59
N ILE A 177 -23.37 -10.13 7.94
CA ILE A 177 -23.15 -8.68 7.92
C ILE A 177 -23.26 -8.07 9.32
N PRO A 178 -24.33 -8.34 10.13
CA PRO A 178 -24.42 -7.81 11.48
C PRO A 178 -23.25 -8.22 12.39
N GLN A 179 -22.83 -9.50 12.32
CA GLN A 179 -21.71 -9.99 13.11
C GLN A 179 -20.38 -9.37 12.68
N ALA A 180 -20.17 -9.23 11.36
CA ALA A 180 -18.95 -8.70 10.78
C ALA A 180 -18.88 -7.16 10.80
N TRP A 181 -20.00 -6.46 11.10
CA TRP A 181 -20.11 -5.00 10.96
C TRP A 181 -18.98 -4.21 11.63
N PRO A 182 -18.58 -4.51 12.89
CA PRO A 182 -17.45 -3.81 13.52
C PRO A 182 -16.14 -3.99 12.78
N ALA A 183 -15.89 -5.18 12.26
CA ALA A 183 -14.66 -5.48 11.49
C ALA A 183 -14.70 -4.82 10.10
N LEU A 184 -15.85 -4.85 9.41
CA LEU A 184 -16.05 -4.20 8.11
C LEU A 184 -15.84 -2.69 8.20
N THR A 185 -16.43 -2.03 9.20
CA THR A 185 -16.29 -0.58 9.41
C THR A 185 -14.89 -0.19 9.84
N SER A 186 -14.24 -0.98 10.70
CA SER A 186 -12.84 -0.77 11.09
C SER A 186 -11.92 -0.87 9.87
N TYR A 187 -12.13 -1.88 9.03
CA TYR A 187 -11.35 -2.03 7.80
C TYR A 187 -11.60 -0.90 6.81
N THR A 188 -12.84 -0.45 6.64
CA THR A 188 -13.18 0.67 5.76
C THR A 188 -12.46 1.96 6.20
N ARG A 189 -12.40 2.24 7.50
CA ARG A 189 -11.64 3.39 8.03
C ARG A 189 -10.15 3.27 7.72
N TYR A 190 -9.57 2.11 7.94
CA TYR A 190 -8.17 1.86 7.59
C TYR A 190 -7.91 2.05 6.08
N ARG A 191 -8.82 1.53 5.22
CA ARG A 191 -8.69 1.72 3.76
C ARG A 191 -8.87 3.17 3.33
N PHE A 192 -9.65 3.95 4.05
CA PHE A 192 -9.75 5.38 3.80
C PHE A 192 -8.42 6.11 4.07
N GLU A 193 -7.71 5.78 5.15
CA GLU A 193 -6.35 6.29 5.40
C GLU A 193 -5.39 5.92 4.24
N CYS A 194 -5.50 4.69 3.71
CA CYS A 194 -4.73 4.30 2.52
C CYS A 194 -5.14 5.11 1.28
N ALA A 195 -6.46 5.33 1.09
CA ALA A 195 -6.98 6.08 -0.06
C ALA A 195 -6.52 7.55 -0.08
N LEU A 196 -6.33 8.18 1.08
CA LEU A 196 -5.74 9.52 1.16
C LEU A 196 -4.32 9.56 0.57
N ARG A 197 -3.52 8.54 0.83
CA ARG A 197 -2.17 8.41 0.25
C ARG A 197 -2.23 8.16 -1.25
N SER A 198 -3.09 7.23 -1.69
CA SER A 198 -3.30 6.96 -3.12
C SER A 198 -3.80 8.20 -3.86
N SER A 199 -4.68 8.99 -3.25
CA SER A 199 -5.15 10.25 -3.82
C SER A 199 -4.02 11.28 -3.95
N ALA A 200 -3.11 11.38 -2.98
CA ALA A 200 -1.93 12.23 -3.11
C ALA A 200 -1.02 11.76 -4.27
N ILE A 201 -0.84 10.44 -4.44
CA ILE A 201 -0.04 9.86 -5.53
C ILE A 201 -0.63 10.22 -6.92
N LEU A 202 -1.95 10.38 -7.05
CA LEU A 202 -2.56 10.80 -8.32
C LEU A 202 -2.10 12.19 -8.78
N GLY A 203 -1.51 13.00 -7.91
CA GLY A 203 -0.88 14.25 -8.29
C GLY A 203 0.26 14.08 -9.30
N PHE A 204 0.99 12.96 -9.24
CA PHE A 204 2.07 12.66 -10.19
C PHE A 204 1.60 12.40 -11.64
N ILE A 205 0.31 12.18 -11.86
CA ILE A 205 -0.29 12.13 -13.20
C ILE A 205 -1.01 13.44 -13.56
N GLY A 206 -0.78 14.53 -12.81
CA GLY A 206 -1.29 15.86 -13.11
C GLY A 206 -2.65 16.20 -12.50
N LEU A 207 -3.24 15.35 -11.64
CA LEU A 207 -4.46 15.74 -10.93
C LEU A 207 -4.16 16.75 -9.82
N PRO A 208 -4.97 17.81 -9.62
CA PRO A 208 -4.68 18.91 -8.70
C PRO A 208 -4.89 18.52 -7.24
N THR A 209 -4.23 17.46 -6.81
CA THR A 209 -4.19 17.00 -5.43
C THR A 209 -2.96 17.54 -4.72
N LEU A 210 -2.87 17.32 -3.41
CA LEU A 210 -1.72 17.73 -2.63
C LEU A 210 -0.39 17.20 -3.20
N GLY A 211 -0.39 16.00 -3.79
CA GLY A 211 0.82 15.43 -4.39
C GLY A 211 1.33 16.21 -5.61
N PHE A 212 0.43 16.79 -6.41
CA PHE A 212 0.81 17.63 -7.55
C PHE A 212 1.58 18.90 -7.09
N HIS A 213 1.05 19.59 -6.09
CA HIS A 213 1.70 20.79 -5.56
C HIS A 213 2.99 20.44 -4.81
N LEU A 214 3.00 19.32 -4.09
CA LEU A 214 4.19 18.84 -3.40
C LEU A 214 5.33 18.49 -4.38
N GLU A 215 5.01 17.78 -5.46
CA GLU A 215 5.96 17.46 -6.52
C GLU A 215 6.48 18.74 -7.20
N THR A 216 5.59 19.68 -7.50
CA THR A 216 5.94 20.96 -8.12
C THR A 216 6.89 21.77 -7.23
N ALA A 217 6.58 21.91 -5.94
CA ALA A 217 7.42 22.61 -4.98
C ALA A 217 8.81 21.97 -4.84
N PHE A 218 8.88 20.65 -4.79
CA PHE A 218 10.17 19.95 -4.78
C PHE A 218 10.97 20.13 -6.07
N LYS A 219 10.33 20.07 -7.26
CA LYS A 219 11.00 20.30 -8.55
C LYS A 219 11.53 21.72 -8.70
N GLN A 220 10.81 22.70 -8.14
CA GLN A 220 11.22 24.11 -8.11
C GLN A 220 12.30 24.39 -7.06
N GLY A 221 12.54 23.46 -6.12
CA GLY A 221 13.47 23.64 -5.00
C GLY A 221 12.90 24.53 -3.90
N ASP A 222 11.59 24.76 -3.88
CA ASP A 222 10.90 25.47 -2.78
C ASP A 222 10.56 24.48 -1.65
N TYR A 223 11.56 24.23 -0.82
CA TYR A 223 11.41 23.29 0.28
C TYR A 223 10.60 23.82 1.45
N HIS A 224 10.39 25.14 1.54
CA HIS A 224 9.55 25.74 2.58
C HIS A 224 8.06 25.51 2.27
N GLU A 225 7.64 25.67 1.01
CA GLU A 225 6.29 25.31 0.56
C GLU A 225 6.06 23.79 0.64
N ALA A 226 7.02 23.00 0.13
CA ALA A 226 6.96 21.52 0.24
C ALA A 226 6.83 21.07 1.69
N GLY A 227 7.52 21.72 2.63
CA GLY A 227 7.42 21.48 4.06
C GLY A 227 6.01 21.74 4.61
N ALA A 228 5.38 22.85 4.22
CA ALA A 228 4.01 23.18 4.63
C ALA A 228 2.99 22.14 4.13
N LEU A 229 3.08 21.76 2.85
CA LEU A 229 2.24 20.73 2.24
C LEU A 229 2.40 19.37 2.93
N LEU A 230 3.64 18.97 3.22
CA LEU A 230 3.92 17.69 3.89
C LEU A 230 3.39 17.68 5.33
N TRP A 231 3.60 18.74 6.11
CA TRP A 231 3.07 18.85 7.45
C TRP A 231 1.55 18.88 7.48
N ALA A 232 0.92 19.59 6.55
CA ALA A 232 -0.53 19.61 6.43
C ALA A 232 -1.09 18.21 6.15
N PHE A 233 -0.42 17.42 5.31
CA PHE A 233 -0.80 16.03 5.04
C PHE A 233 -0.61 15.12 6.26
N VAL A 234 0.50 15.25 6.99
CA VAL A 234 0.73 14.49 8.24
C VAL A 234 -0.33 14.84 9.29
N VAL A 235 -0.67 16.12 9.45
CA VAL A 235 -1.73 16.57 10.37
C VAL A 235 -3.09 16.04 9.93
N LEU A 236 -3.40 16.05 8.65
CA LEU A 236 -4.65 15.49 8.10
C LEU A 236 -4.81 14.03 8.49
N ILE A 237 -3.77 13.21 8.30
CA ILE A 237 -3.79 11.78 8.66
C ILE A 237 -3.80 11.58 10.19
N ALA A 238 -3.01 12.33 10.93
CA ALA A 238 -2.94 12.22 12.38
C ALA A 238 -4.28 12.52 13.07
N THR A 239 -5.06 13.44 12.48
CA THR A 239 -6.35 13.90 13.01
C THR A 239 -7.55 13.14 12.44
N ILE A 240 -7.37 12.17 11.57
CA ILE A 240 -8.43 11.45 10.84
C ILE A 240 -9.54 10.92 11.75
N ARG A 241 -9.18 10.45 12.95
CA ARG A 241 -10.13 9.94 13.96
C ARG A 241 -11.12 11.00 14.49
N PHE A 242 -10.78 12.28 14.40
CA PHE A 242 -11.61 13.37 14.94
C PHE A 242 -12.63 13.85 13.91
N TRP A 243 -12.23 13.98 12.64
CA TRP A 243 -13.08 14.52 11.57
C TRP A 243 -13.77 13.41 10.75
N MET A 244 -13.23 12.16 10.71
CA MET A 244 -13.86 11.04 10.00
C MET A 244 -14.80 10.24 10.92
N ARG A 245 -15.84 10.90 11.41
CA ARG A 245 -16.88 10.26 12.20
C ARG A 245 -18.08 9.87 11.33
N PRO A 246 -18.73 8.71 11.55
CA PRO A 246 -19.87 8.27 10.72
C PRO A 246 -21.00 9.30 10.60
N ARG A 247 -21.25 10.08 11.66
CA ARG A 247 -22.29 11.13 11.67
C ARG A 247 -21.97 12.29 10.71
N LEU A 248 -20.70 12.54 10.42
CA LEU A 248 -20.23 13.61 9.54
C LEU A 248 -20.16 13.18 8.08
N LEU A 249 -20.33 11.90 7.75
CA LEU A 249 -20.30 11.42 6.37
C LEU A 249 -21.38 12.05 5.50
N LEU A 250 -22.56 12.33 6.07
CA LEU A 250 -23.65 13.03 5.36
C LEU A 250 -23.27 14.45 4.96
N LEU A 251 -22.35 15.08 5.69
CA LEU A 251 -21.81 16.42 5.36
C LEU A 251 -20.62 16.30 4.40
N TRP A 252 -19.73 15.35 4.68
CA TRP A 252 -18.49 15.19 3.91
C TRP A 252 -18.73 14.73 2.46
N LEU A 253 -19.74 13.89 2.20
CA LEU A 253 -19.99 13.38 0.84
C LEU A 253 -20.44 14.49 -0.14
N PRO A 254 -21.44 15.35 0.18
CA PRO A 254 -21.78 16.49 -0.69
C PRO A 254 -20.63 17.49 -0.85
N LEU A 255 -19.91 17.76 0.25
CA LEU A 255 -18.74 18.65 0.20
C LEU A 255 -17.64 18.08 -0.70
N ALA A 256 -17.38 16.78 -0.63
CA ALA A 256 -16.41 16.12 -1.50
C ALA A 256 -16.79 16.21 -2.99
N LEU A 257 -18.09 16.06 -3.32
CA LEU A 257 -18.57 16.24 -4.69
C LEU A 257 -18.37 17.68 -5.17
N TRP A 258 -18.57 18.65 -4.30
CA TRP A 258 -18.37 20.06 -4.63
C TRP A 258 -16.90 20.45 -4.78
N LEU A 259 -16.00 19.83 -4.02
CA LEU A 259 -14.56 20.08 -4.05
C LEU A 259 -13.84 19.42 -5.25
N LEU A 260 -14.48 18.48 -5.95
CA LEU A 260 -13.86 17.89 -7.13
C LEU A 260 -13.61 18.96 -8.20
N PRO A 261 -12.47 18.88 -8.91
CA PRO A 261 -12.20 19.75 -10.05
C PRO A 261 -13.27 19.53 -11.15
N PRO A 262 -13.56 20.53 -11.99
CA PRO A 262 -14.49 20.36 -13.08
C PRO A 262 -13.98 19.30 -14.08
N GLN A 263 -14.89 18.50 -14.66
CA GLN A 263 -14.54 17.56 -15.72
C GLN A 263 -14.25 18.36 -17.00
N VAL A 264 -13.02 18.28 -17.47
CA VAL A 264 -12.60 18.87 -18.73
C VAL A 264 -12.66 17.80 -19.81
N GLY A 265 -13.58 17.97 -20.75
CA GLY A 265 -13.79 17.00 -21.82
C GLY A 265 -14.73 15.85 -21.44
N PHE A 266 -15.62 15.49 -22.37
CA PHE A 266 -16.42 14.27 -22.30
C PHE A 266 -15.87 13.29 -23.31
N SER A 267 -15.48 12.12 -22.86
CA SER A 267 -15.16 10.99 -23.72
C SER A 267 -16.48 10.49 -24.34
N ASN A 268 -16.58 10.52 -25.65
CA ASN A 268 -17.58 9.74 -26.36
C ASN A 268 -17.24 8.26 -26.17
N GLY A 269 -18.24 7.41 -25.96
CA GLY A 269 -18.04 5.94 -25.81
C GLY A 269 -17.23 5.28 -26.93
N GLY A 270 -17.05 5.97 -28.07
CA GLY A 270 -16.16 5.57 -29.16
C GLY A 270 -14.68 5.42 -28.76
N TYR A 271 -14.17 6.24 -27.85
CA TYR A 271 -12.76 6.13 -27.41
C TYR A 271 -12.50 4.84 -26.64
N LEU A 272 -13.44 4.41 -25.80
CA LEU A 272 -13.31 3.12 -25.10
C LEU A 272 -13.30 1.94 -26.09
N TRP A 273 -14.17 1.99 -27.09
CA TRP A 273 -14.21 0.97 -28.13
C TRP A 273 -12.93 0.96 -28.95
N GLN A 274 -12.45 2.13 -29.38
CA GLN A 274 -11.20 2.26 -30.12
C GLN A 274 -10.02 1.73 -29.29
N PHE A 275 -9.92 2.11 -28.03
CA PHE A 275 -8.86 1.63 -27.13
C PHE A 275 -8.85 0.10 -27.04
N LEU A 276 -10.01 -0.53 -26.79
CA LEU A 276 -10.11 -1.98 -26.62
C LEU A 276 -9.96 -2.76 -27.93
N SER A 277 -10.39 -2.22 -29.07
CA SER A 277 -10.40 -2.93 -30.35
C SER A 277 -9.17 -2.65 -31.21
N VAL A 278 -8.51 -1.52 -31.04
CA VAL A 278 -7.42 -1.06 -31.91
C VAL A 278 -6.13 -0.76 -31.12
N ASP A 279 -6.20 0.11 -30.13
CA ASP A 279 -4.99 0.76 -29.57
C ASP A 279 -4.14 -0.20 -28.71
N ILE A 280 -4.77 -1.15 -28.01
CA ILE A 280 -4.06 -2.16 -27.21
C ILE A 280 -3.44 -3.29 -28.04
N TRP A 281 -3.77 -3.36 -29.35
CA TRP A 281 -3.27 -4.43 -30.22
C TRP A 281 -2.07 -3.97 -31.05
N PRO A 282 -0.95 -4.71 -31.06
CA PRO A 282 0.21 -4.37 -31.90
C PRO A 282 -0.15 -4.35 -33.39
N GLN A 283 0.52 -3.49 -34.15
CA GLN A 283 0.27 -3.32 -35.57
C GLN A 283 0.34 -4.63 -36.36
N PRO A 284 1.30 -5.56 -36.14
CA PRO A 284 1.30 -6.85 -36.85
C PRO A 284 0.05 -7.68 -36.59
N VAL A 285 -0.49 -7.68 -35.35
CA VAL A 285 -1.75 -8.40 -35.02
C VAL A 285 -2.92 -7.79 -35.78
N ARG A 286 -3.01 -6.47 -35.85
CA ARG A 286 -4.07 -5.77 -36.58
C ARG A 286 -4.03 -6.04 -38.09
N ASN A 287 -2.85 -6.26 -38.61
CA ASN A 287 -2.62 -6.56 -40.02
C ASN A 287 -2.73 -8.07 -40.35
N GLY A 288 -2.94 -8.95 -39.37
CA GLY A 288 -2.99 -10.39 -39.54
C GLY A 288 -1.63 -11.06 -39.80
N ASP A 289 -0.53 -10.32 -39.60
CA ASP A 289 0.84 -10.86 -39.71
C ASP A 289 1.26 -11.53 -38.40
N TRP A 290 1.02 -12.83 -38.30
CA TRP A 290 1.33 -13.61 -37.10
C TRP A 290 2.83 -13.81 -36.87
N SER A 291 3.63 -13.81 -37.93
CA SER A 291 5.09 -13.92 -37.84
C SER A 291 5.69 -12.63 -37.29
N GLY A 292 5.25 -11.49 -37.82
CA GLY A 292 5.62 -10.18 -37.31
C GLY A 292 5.11 -9.94 -35.88
N ALA A 293 3.92 -10.46 -35.54
CA ALA A 293 3.40 -10.40 -34.17
C ALA A 293 4.29 -11.16 -33.20
N LEU A 294 4.70 -12.38 -33.53
CA LEU A 294 5.58 -13.18 -32.66
C LEU A 294 6.93 -12.46 -32.44
N SER A 295 7.54 -11.96 -33.52
CA SER A 295 8.80 -11.21 -33.40
C SER A 295 8.66 -9.96 -32.55
N TRP A 296 7.54 -9.23 -32.67
CA TRP A 296 7.25 -8.06 -31.84
C TRP A 296 7.12 -8.43 -30.34
N TYR A 297 6.39 -9.51 -30.02
CA TYR A 297 6.27 -9.96 -28.62
C TYR A 297 7.60 -10.42 -28.03
N VAL A 298 8.41 -11.15 -28.81
CA VAL A 298 9.74 -11.63 -28.36
C VAL A 298 10.67 -10.44 -28.13
N ASP A 299 10.69 -9.47 -29.05
CA ASP A 299 11.50 -8.26 -28.90
C ASP A 299 11.09 -7.47 -27.66
N LEU A 300 9.81 -7.17 -27.50
CA LEU A 300 9.31 -6.43 -26.34
C LEU A 300 9.61 -7.18 -25.03
N PHE A 301 9.48 -8.51 -25.03
CA PHE A 301 9.77 -9.32 -23.86
C PHE A 301 11.25 -9.25 -23.49
N SER A 302 12.15 -9.36 -24.46
CA SER A 302 13.60 -9.37 -24.22
C SER A 302 14.16 -7.99 -23.87
N THR A 303 13.62 -6.92 -24.47
CA THR A 303 14.16 -5.56 -24.33
C THR A 303 13.55 -4.76 -23.19
N GLN A 304 12.30 -5.03 -22.82
CA GLN A 304 11.57 -4.24 -21.82
C GLN A 304 10.99 -5.08 -20.66
N VAL A 305 10.23 -6.15 -20.99
CA VAL A 305 9.55 -6.94 -19.96
C VAL A 305 10.55 -7.63 -19.04
N TRP A 306 11.49 -8.38 -19.58
CA TRP A 306 12.44 -9.16 -18.80
C TRP A 306 13.36 -8.27 -17.94
N PRO A 307 14.03 -7.24 -18.49
CA PRO A 307 14.86 -6.33 -17.68
C PRO A 307 14.05 -5.64 -16.59
N GLY A 308 12.88 -5.10 -16.94
CA GLY A 308 12.01 -4.41 -15.96
C GLY A 308 11.50 -5.34 -14.86
N LEU A 309 11.16 -6.60 -15.20
CA LEU A 309 10.71 -7.62 -14.26
C LEU A 309 11.84 -7.98 -13.27
N VAL A 310 13.05 -8.24 -13.79
CA VAL A 310 14.21 -8.56 -12.96
C VAL A 310 14.51 -7.41 -12.01
N GLN A 311 14.60 -6.18 -12.51
CA GLN A 311 14.90 -5.01 -11.68
C GLN A 311 13.82 -4.76 -10.61
N THR A 312 12.53 -4.89 -10.97
CA THR A 312 11.44 -4.78 -10.01
C THR A 312 11.56 -5.82 -8.90
N LEU A 313 11.89 -7.07 -9.22
CA LEU A 313 12.10 -8.13 -8.23
C LEU A 313 13.33 -7.87 -7.34
N LEU A 314 14.46 -7.46 -7.93
CA LEU A 314 15.69 -7.17 -7.19
C LEU A 314 15.46 -6.07 -6.15
N LEU A 315 14.88 -4.93 -6.57
CA LEU A 315 14.56 -3.82 -5.67
C LEU A 315 13.58 -4.23 -4.58
N THR A 316 12.56 -5.03 -4.93
CA THR A 316 11.57 -5.53 -3.96
C THR A 316 12.20 -6.39 -2.88
N GLN A 317 13.14 -7.30 -3.22
CA GLN A 317 13.79 -8.17 -2.24
C GLN A 317 14.67 -7.38 -1.27
N ILE A 318 15.42 -6.41 -1.78
CA ILE A 318 16.27 -5.55 -0.94
C ILE A 318 15.39 -4.66 -0.05
N ALA A 319 14.34 -4.05 -0.60
CA ALA A 319 13.40 -3.25 0.16
C ALA A 319 12.68 -4.06 1.26
N LEU A 320 12.30 -5.31 0.98
CA LEU A 320 11.67 -6.20 1.95
C LEU A 320 12.61 -6.52 3.13
N LEU A 321 13.88 -6.85 2.85
CA LEU A 321 14.88 -7.08 3.88
C LEU A 321 15.10 -5.82 4.72
N LEU A 322 15.29 -4.67 4.07
CA LEU A 322 15.51 -3.41 4.77
C LEU A 322 14.26 -2.99 5.57
N THR A 323 13.06 -3.27 5.08
CA THR A 323 11.80 -3.12 5.84
C THR A 323 11.83 -3.91 7.15
N ALA A 324 12.32 -5.15 7.13
CA ALA A 324 12.45 -5.97 8.33
C ALA A 324 13.45 -5.35 9.32
N VAL A 325 14.59 -4.88 8.83
CA VAL A 325 15.62 -4.21 9.65
C VAL A 325 15.06 -2.93 10.27
N VAL A 326 14.44 -2.06 9.47
CA VAL A 326 13.80 -0.83 9.96
C VAL A 326 12.72 -1.14 11.00
N THR A 327 11.90 -2.15 10.76
CA THR A 327 10.88 -2.58 11.72
C THR A 327 11.50 -2.97 13.06
N LEU A 328 12.52 -3.84 13.04
CA LEU A 328 13.21 -4.29 14.25
C LEU A 328 13.89 -3.13 15.00
N ALA A 329 14.47 -2.19 14.27
CA ALA A 329 15.12 -1.03 14.89
C ALA A 329 14.11 -0.02 15.47
N ALA A 330 12.97 0.17 14.82
CA ALA A 330 12.05 1.26 15.13
C ALA A 330 10.93 0.89 16.12
N TYR A 331 10.40 -0.37 16.12
CA TYR A 331 9.29 -0.71 17.02
C TYR A 331 9.63 -0.58 18.51
N PRO A 332 10.89 -0.86 18.96
CA PRO A 332 11.24 -0.69 20.37
C PRO A 332 11.10 0.75 20.87
N LEU A 333 11.35 1.72 19.99
CA LEU A 333 11.26 3.15 20.32
C LEU A 333 9.84 3.61 20.62
N ALA A 334 8.84 2.90 20.10
CA ALA A 334 7.42 3.23 20.24
C ALA A 334 6.67 2.36 21.27
N SER A 335 7.27 1.27 21.75
CA SER A 335 6.65 0.31 22.68
C SER A 335 6.82 0.72 24.14
N ARG A 336 5.74 0.60 24.95
CA ARG A 336 5.79 0.81 26.42
C ARG A 336 6.68 -0.18 27.14
N ALA A 337 6.77 -1.40 26.59
CA ALA A 337 7.54 -2.47 27.20
C ALA A 337 9.05 -2.22 27.15
N LEU A 338 9.52 -1.38 26.21
CA LEU A 338 10.94 -1.21 25.89
C LEU A 338 11.42 0.23 26.03
N ALA A 339 10.64 1.20 25.53
CA ALA A 339 10.96 2.62 25.63
C ALA A 339 10.38 3.20 26.91
N GLY A 340 11.18 3.98 27.62
CA GLY A 340 10.69 4.82 28.72
C GLY A 340 9.70 5.89 28.22
N PRO A 341 8.96 6.53 29.13
CA PRO A 341 7.93 7.51 28.75
C PRO A 341 8.46 8.66 27.88
N VAL A 342 9.69 9.09 28.11
CA VAL A 342 10.33 10.18 27.35
C VAL A 342 10.61 9.78 25.91
N MET A 343 11.18 8.60 25.66
CA MET A 343 11.55 8.15 24.30
C MET A 343 10.37 7.64 23.49
N ARG A 344 9.31 7.18 24.13
CA ARG A 344 8.14 6.64 23.47
C ARG A 344 7.39 7.66 22.61
N TRP A 345 7.26 8.90 23.07
CA TRP A 345 6.56 9.94 22.32
C TRP A 345 7.26 10.29 21.00
N PRO A 346 8.55 10.64 20.97
CA PRO A 346 9.24 10.86 19.71
C PRO A 346 9.31 9.61 18.84
N GLY A 347 9.44 8.41 19.41
CA GLY A 347 9.37 7.17 18.67
C GLY A 347 8.01 6.98 17.96
N ARG A 348 6.90 7.20 18.64
CA ARG A 348 5.56 7.14 18.02
C ARG A 348 5.34 8.23 17.00
N PHE A 349 5.85 9.43 17.24
CA PHE A 349 5.78 10.52 16.27
C PHE A 349 6.58 10.20 15.00
N LEU A 350 7.80 9.68 15.14
CA LEU A 350 8.61 9.21 14.01
C LEU A 350 7.84 8.17 13.18
N LEU A 351 7.28 7.14 13.83
CA LEU A 351 6.50 6.12 13.13
C LEU A 351 5.24 6.69 12.47
N LEU A 352 4.60 7.70 13.08
CA LEU A 352 3.47 8.40 12.46
C LEU A 352 3.90 9.10 11.18
N VAL A 353 4.99 9.85 11.19
CA VAL A 353 5.51 10.56 10.01
C VAL A 353 5.87 9.56 8.91
N LEU A 354 6.66 8.51 9.22
CA LEU A 354 7.09 7.52 8.24
C LEU A 354 5.92 6.79 7.57
N ARG A 355 4.90 6.39 8.33
CA ARG A 355 3.74 5.68 7.79
C ARG A 355 2.73 6.59 7.08
N SER A 356 2.71 7.88 7.43
CA SER A 356 1.77 8.85 6.82
C SER A 356 2.28 9.40 5.51
N THR A 357 3.60 9.61 5.38
CA THR A 357 4.21 10.10 4.16
C THR A 357 4.09 9.03 3.05
N PRO A 358 3.50 9.37 1.88
CA PRO A 358 3.45 8.45 0.76
C PRO A 358 4.84 8.01 0.31
N GLU A 359 4.98 6.75 -0.08
CA GLU A 359 6.25 6.16 -0.53
C GLU A 359 6.85 6.87 -1.75
N MET A 360 6.00 7.36 -2.65
CA MET A 360 6.43 8.14 -3.82
C MET A 360 7.08 9.47 -3.42
N VAL A 361 6.52 10.15 -2.41
CA VAL A 361 7.08 11.39 -1.88
C VAL A 361 8.44 11.15 -1.23
N LEU A 362 8.56 10.09 -0.44
CA LEU A 362 9.85 9.68 0.13
C LEU A 362 10.87 9.32 -0.95
N ALA A 363 10.44 8.59 -1.98
CA ALA A 363 11.33 8.21 -3.09
C ALA A 363 11.82 9.43 -3.86
N PHE A 364 10.94 10.39 -4.13
CA PHE A 364 11.30 11.64 -4.78
C PHE A 364 12.30 12.45 -3.95
N LEU A 365 12.07 12.56 -2.65
CA LEU A 365 12.97 13.21 -1.71
C LEU A 365 14.37 12.56 -1.71
N PHE A 366 14.43 11.23 -1.66
CA PHE A 366 15.70 10.51 -1.74
C PHE A 366 16.34 10.59 -3.12
N LEU A 367 15.54 10.70 -4.19
CA LEU A 367 16.05 10.94 -5.54
C LEU A 367 16.82 12.26 -5.63
N LEU A 368 16.30 13.31 -5.02
CA LEU A 368 16.98 14.61 -4.96
C LEU A 368 18.29 14.54 -4.15
N LEU A 369 18.33 13.70 -3.11
CA LEU A 369 19.52 13.55 -2.25
C LEU A 369 20.60 12.67 -2.87
N PHE A 370 20.22 11.53 -3.45
CA PHE A 370 21.17 10.48 -3.87
C PHE A 370 21.32 10.36 -5.38
N GLY A 371 20.45 11.01 -6.16
CA GLY A 371 20.42 10.93 -7.61
C GLY A 371 19.60 9.72 -8.13
N PRO A 372 19.49 9.59 -9.47
CA PRO A 372 18.62 8.61 -10.13
C PRO A 372 19.22 7.20 -10.09
N SER A 373 18.93 6.45 -9.03
CA SER A 373 19.33 5.04 -8.86
C SER A 373 18.21 4.25 -8.19
N GLY A 374 18.41 2.95 -7.99
CA GLY A 374 17.49 2.11 -7.22
C GLY A 374 17.49 2.39 -5.71
N LEU A 375 18.53 3.06 -5.18
CA LEU A 375 18.66 3.34 -3.75
C LEU A 375 17.51 4.21 -3.18
N PRO A 376 17.10 5.33 -3.82
CA PRO A 376 15.93 6.10 -3.40
C PRO A 376 14.67 5.27 -3.22
N ALA A 377 14.35 4.40 -4.17
CA ALA A 377 13.19 3.54 -4.09
C ALA A 377 13.27 2.54 -2.93
N VAL A 378 14.41 1.87 -2.77
CA VAL A 378 14.63 0.91 -1.68
C VAL A 378 14.49 1.57 -0.32
N LEU A 379 15.08 2.76 -0.11
CA LEU A 379 15.00 3.50 1.14
C LEU A 379 13.56 3.96 1.44
N ALA A 380 12.87 4.52 0.43
CA ALA A 380 11.51 4.99 0.58
C ALA A 380 10.55 3.86 0.96
N LEU A 381 10.60 2.75 0.21
CA LEU A 381 9.78 1.57 0.47
C LEU A 381 10.08 0.95 1.84
N ALA A 382 11.35 0.86 2.22
CA ALA A 382 11.75 0.29 3.49
C ALA A 382 11.34 1.13 4.69
N LEU A 383 11.51 2.45 4.63
CA LEU A 383 11.14 3.35 5.71
C LEU A 383 9.64 3.45 5.88
N HIS A 384 8.89 3.59 4.77
CA HIS A 384 7.44 3.64 4.80
C HIS A 384 6.84 2.34 5.36
N ASN A 385 7.16 1.20 4.75
CA ASN A 385 6.62 -0.10 5.15
C ASN A 385 7.15 -0.53 6.53
N GLY A 386 8.42 -0.26 6.83
CA GLY A 386 9.04 -0.51 8.13
C GLY A 386 8.39 0.29 9.25
N GLY A 387 8.13 1.58 9.02
CA GLY A 387 7.42 2.45 9.96
C GLY A 387 6.00 1.95 10.25
N LEU A 388 5.29 1.51 9.21
CA LEU A 388 3.94 0.96 9.35
C LEU A 388 3.93 -0.35 10.14
N ILE A 389 4.81 -1.31 9.81
CA ILE A 389 4.89 -2.59 10.53
C ILE A 389 5.37 -2.35 11.96
N ALA A 390 6.36 -1.50 12.18
CA ALA A 390 6.87 -1.15 13.51
C ALA A 390 5.75 -0.59 14.40
N PHE A 391 4.88 0.27 13.86
CA PHE A 391 3.72 0.80 14.58
C PHE A 391 2.74 -0.31 14.98
N LEU A 392 2.43 -1.26 14.08
CA LEU A 392 1.54 -2.39 14.37
C LEU A 392 2.14 -3.31 15.44
N VAL A 393 3.44 -3.62 15.35
CA VAL A 393 4.16 -4.46 16.32
C VAL A 393 4.24 -3.78 17.69
N ALA A 394 4.50 -2.47 17.74
CA ALA A 394 4.52 -1.70 18.97
C ALA A 394 3.15 -1.69 19.68
N ASN A 395 2.06 -1.50 18.92
CA ASN A 395 0.70 -1.57 19.48
C ASN A 395 0.35 -2.98 20.00
N ALA A 396 0.75 -4.03 19.30
CA ALA A 396 0.57 -5.40 19.76
C ALA A 396 1.39 -5.69 21.04
N SER A 397 2.61 -5.13 21.15
CA SER A 397 3.42 -5.19 22.37
C SER A 397 2.74 -4.47 23.54
N ASP A 398 2.22 -3.27 23.30
CA ASP A 398 1.54 -2.48 24.34
C ASP A 398 0.24 -3.13 24.85
N ALA A 399 -0.52 -3.79 23.98
CA ALA A 399 -1.74 -4.49 24.37
C ALA A 399 -1.47 -5.65 25.33
N GLU A 400 -0.35 -6.35 25.17
CA GLU A 400 0.05 -7.42 26.10
C GLU A 400 0.78 -6.88 27.34
N PHE A 401 1.38 -5.70 27.30
CA PHE A 401 2.08 -5.10 28.44
C PHE A 401 1.14 -4.90 29.65
N ASN A 402 -0.13 -4.61 29.40
CA ASN A 402 -1.16 -4.47 30.44
C ASN A 402 -1.74 -5.80 30.91
N SER A 403 -1.26 -6.92 30.41
CA SER A 403 -1.73 -8.27 30.77
C SER A 403 -1.00 -8.78 32.03
N PRO A 404 -1.68 -9.52 32.96
CA PRO A 404 -1.08 -10.05 34.18
C PRO A 404 0.02 -11.10 33.96
N ARG A 405 0.49 -11.29 32.73
CA ARG A 405 1.56 -12.24 32.36
C ARG A 405 3.00 -11.76 32.61
N GLN A 406 3.18 -10.51 33.09
CA GLN A 406 4.52 -10.00 33.42
C GLN A 406 4.97 -10.58 34.76
N ARG A 407 6.17 -11.12 34.79
CA ARG A 407 6.84 -11.55 36.02
C ARG A 407 7.67 -10.40 36.59
N PRO A 408 7.74 -10.21 37.91
CA PRO A 408 8.56 -9.19 38.55
C PRO A 408 10.07 -9.30 38.15
N ASP A 409 10.51 -10.52 37.85
CA ASP A 409 11.92 -10.83 37.52
C ASP A 409 12.23 -10.75 36.01
N ASP A 410 11.28 -10.27 35.17
CA ASP A 410 11.51 -10.15 33.74
C ASP A 410 12.62 -9.11 33.48
N PRO A 411 13.61 -9.41 32.62
CA PRO A 411 14.69 -8.48 32.29
C PRO A 411 14.14 -7.20 31.66
N THR A 412 14.88 -6.11 31.82
CA THR A 412 14.53 -4.78 31.28
C THR A 412 15.43 -4.40 30.11
N GLY A 413 15.05 -3.35 29.34
CA GLY A 413 15.88 -2.76 28.30
C GLY A 413 16.21 -3.73 27.15
N LEU A 414 17.46 -3.71 26.70
CA LEU A 414 17.93 -4.49 25.55
C LEU A 414 17.79 -6.03 25.74
N LYS A 415 17.97 -6.50 27.00
CA LYS A 415 17.79 -7.92 27.30
C LYS A 415 16.32 -8.33 27.13
N ARG A 416 15.37 -7.50 27.58
CA ARG A 416 13.95 -7.74 27.36
C ARG A 416 13.61 -7.74 25.86
N TYR A 417 14.14 -6.77 25.12
CA TYR A 417 13.99 -6.70 23.67
C TYR A 417 14.44 -7.99 22.99
N ALA A 418 15.69 -8.42 23.24
CA ALA A 418 16.28 -9.54 22.51
C ALA A 418 15.69 -10.90 22.89
N TYR A 419 15.42 -11.14 24.20
CA TYR A 419 15.07 -12.47 24.69
C TYR A 419 13.56 -12.68 24.94
N ILE A 420 12.77 -11.62 25.08
CA ILE A 420 11.35 -11.73 25.39
C ILE A 420 10.48 -11.15 24.27
N GLU A 421 10.61 -9.86 23.99
CA GLU A 421 9.68 -9.16 23.10
C GLU A 421 9.88 -9.58 21.63
N THR A 422 11.11 -9.57 21.13
CA THR A 422 11.38 -9.92 19.72
C THR A 422 11.02 -11.37 19.41
N PRO A 423 11.44 -12.40 20.16
CA PRO A 423 11.03 -13.77 19.87
C PRO A 423 9.51 -13.98 19.92
N ARG A 424 8.82 -13.29 20.84
CA ARG A 424 7.38 -13.36 21.01
C ARG A 424 6.64 -12.70 19.84
N ARG A 425 7.18 -11.60 19.28
CA ARG A 425 6.59 -10.83 18.17
C ARG A 425 7.05 -11.28 16.79
N PHE A 426 8.12 -12.05 16.72
CA PHE A 426 8.74 -12.44 15.46
C PHE A 426 7.79 -13.14 14.48
N PRO A 427 6.92 -14.08 14.89
CA PRO A 427 5.94 -14.67 13.98
C PRO A 427 4.96 -13.63 13.39
N ALA A 428 4.47 -12.71 14.22
CA ALA A 428 3.57 -11.64 13.78
C ALA A 428 4.27 -10.66 12.82
N LEU A 429 5.52 -10.28 13.13
CA LEU A 429 6.35 -9.45 12.26
C LEU A 429 6.55 -10.11 10.89
N LEU A 430 6.89 -11.39 10.87
CA LEU A 430 7.09 -12.14 9.63
C LEU A 430 5.77 -12.27 8.83
N ALA A 431 4.62 -12.44 9.52
CA ALA A 431 3.31 -12.42 8.87
C ALA A 431 3.03 -11.07 8.18
N PHE A 432 3.34 -9.96 8.85
CA PHE A 432 3.21 -8.63 8.25
C PHE A 432 4.16 -8.42 7.07
N LEU A 433 5.40 -8.89 7.16
CA LEU A 433 6.35 -8.83 6.04
C LEU A 433 5.85 -9.60 4.82
N PHE A 434 5.34 -10.81 5.00
CA PHE A 434 4.77 -11.57 3.90
C PHE A 434 3.53 -10.93 3.29
N TYR A 435 2.69 -10.32 4.12
CA TYR A 435 1.54 -9.57 3.61
C TYR A 435 1.98 -8.34 2.82
N ARG A 436 3.04 -7.65 3.29
CA ARG A 436 3.57 -6.45 2.63
C ARG A 436 4.43 -6.76 1.41
N TRP A 437 4.91 -7.98 1.24
CA TRP A 437 5.74 -8.34 0.09
C TRP A 437 5.04 -8.06 -1.25
N GLU A 438 3.78 -8.47 -1.41
CA GLU A 438 2.95 -8.13 -2.58
C GLU A 438 2.80 -6.61 -2.74
N VAL A 439 2.60 -5.90 -1.64
CA VAL A 439 2.42 -4.45 -1.65
C VAL A 439 3.71 -3.74 -2.06
N ILE A 440 4.84 -4.09 -1.46
CA ILE A 440 6.17 -3.54 -1.79
C ILE A 440 6.51 -3.80 -3.26
N LEU A 441 6.19 -4.99 -3.80
CA LEU A 441 6.41 -5.30 -5.20
C LEU A 441 5.60 -4.37 -6.12
N ARG A 442 4.36 -4.12 -5.80
CA ARG A 442 3.49 -3.23 -6.57
C ARG A 442 3.94 -1.77 -6.47
N GLU A 443 4.37 -1.35 -5.28
CA GLU A 443 4.93 -0.03 -5.03
C GLU A 443 6.31 0.13 -5.73
N SER A 444 7.16 -0.91 -5.77
CA SER A 444 8.44 -0.85 -6.48
C SER A 444 8.28 -0.69 -7.99
N ALA A 445 7.22 -1.27 -8.57
CA ALA A 445 6.93 -1.10 -9.98
C ALA A 445 6.64 0.38 -10.34
N ILE A 446 5.92 1.11 -9.48
CA ILE A 446 5.61 2.53 -9.75
C ILE A 446 6.80 3.48 -9.57
N MET A 447 7.86 3.07 -8.89
CA MET A 447 9.08 3.88 -8.77
C MET A 447 9.73 4.17 -10.13
N GLY A 448 9.32 3.44 -11.17
CA GLY A 448 9.73 3.69 -12.55
C GLY A 448 9.37 5.08 -13.07
N ILE A 449 8.26 5.67 -12.61
CA ILE A 449 7.86 7.04 -12.96
C ILE A 449 8.90 8.08 -12.49
N LEU A 450 9.68 7.73 -11.47
CA LEU A 450 10.81 8.54 -11.02
C LEU A 450 12.12 8.25 -11.79
N GLY A 451 12.05 7.56 -12.95
CA GLY A 451 13.18 7.24 -13.78
C GLY A 451 13.98 6.00 -13.35
N ILE A 452 13.48 5.20 -12.42
CA ILE A 452 14.13 3.96 -11.99
C ILE A 452 13.69 2.81 -12.91
N ALA A 453 14.63 2.11 -13.56
CA ALA A 453 14.39 1.13 -14.61
C ALA A 453 13.64 -0.15 -14.16
N THR A 454 12.45 0.02 -13.57
CA THR A 454 11.50 -1.03 -13.20
C THR A 454 10.47 -1.25 -14.32
N LEU A 455 9.56 -2.21 -14.15
CA LEU A 455 8.42 -2.37 -15.09
C LEU A 455 7.64 -1.08 -15.29
N GLY A 456 7.50 -0.27 -14.23
CA GLY A 456 6.79 1.00 -14.31
C GLY A 456 7.47 2.04 -15.18
N PHE A 457 8.78 2.05 -15.27
CA PHE A 457 9.52 2.92 -16.18
C PHE A 457 9.13 2.65 -17.66
N PHE A 458 9.09 1.39 -18.03
CA PHE A 458 8.68 1.02 -19.40
C PHE A 458 7.19 1.25 -19.65
N ILE A 459 6.34 1.12 -18.62
CA ILE A 459 4.91 1.44 -18.72
C ILE A 459 4.74 2.95 -18.95
N ASP A 460 5.39 3.77 -18.15
CA ASP A 460 5.32 5.22 -18.23
C ASP A 460 5.82 5.74 -19.57
N SER A 461 7.02 5.31 -20.00
CA SER A 461 7.57 5.62 -21.31
C SER A 461 6.63 5.20 -22.45
N ALA A 462 5.97 4.04 -22.34
CA ALA A 462 5.04 3.60 -23.36
C ALA A 462 3.77 4.48 -23.42
N PHE A 463 3.31 5.02 -22.29
CA PHE A 463 2.23 6.02 -22.28
C PHE A 463 2.66 7.36 -22.86
N GLU A 464 3.87 7.84 -22.52
CA GLU A 464 4.44 9.07 -23.08
C GLU A 464 4.64 8.98 -24.61
N GLU A 465 5.06 7.80 -25.11
CA GLU A 465 5.20 7.51 -26.54
C GLU A 465 3.86 7.22 -27.26
N ILE A 466 2.73 7.25 -26.54
CA ILE A 466 1.40 6.89 -27.08
C ILE A 466 1.37 5.44 -27.63
N ARG A 467 2.18 4.55 -27.06
CA ARG A 467 2.29 3.13 -27.45
C ARG A 467 1.49 2.25 -26.48
N TYR A 468 0.15 2.37 -26.57
CA TYR A 468 -0.78 1.65 -25.67
C TYR A 468 -0.69 0.13 -25.82
N ASP A 469 -0.30 -0.36 -27.01
CA ASP A 469 0.00 -1.76 -27.27
C ASP A 469 1.10 -2.32 -26.34
N ARG A 470 2.20 -1.55 -26.16
CA ARG A 470 3.29 -1.90 -25.25
C ARG A 470 2.85 -1.74 -23.78
N ALA A 471 2.25 -0.58 -23.44
CA ALA A 471 1.80 -0.27 -22.09
C ALA A 471 0.87 -1.36 -21.54
N PHE A 472 -0.11 -1.79 -22.33
CA PHE A 472 -1.08 -2.80 -21.92
C PHE A 472 -0.43 -4.15 -21.62
N LEU A 473 0.49 -4.61 -22.48
CA LEU A 473 1.22 -5.86 -22.24
C LEU A 473 2.09 -5.78 -20.97
N LEU A 474 2.81 -4.67 -20.76
CA LEU A 474 3.64 -4.44 -19.58
C LEU A 474 2.80 -4.41 -18.28
N ILE A 475 1.61 -3.80 -18.32
CA ILE A 475 0.65 -3.82 -17.20
C ILE A 475 0.17 -5.25 -16.91
N ILE A 476 -0.14 -6.05 -17.93
CA ILE A 476 -0.51 -7.46 -17.76
C ILE A 476 0.64 -8.23 -17.11
N CYS A 477 1.87 -8.06 -17.59
CA CYS A 477 3.05 -8.72 -17.02
C CYS A 477 3.25 -8.31 -15.54
N THR A 478 3.07 -7.04 -15.21
CA THR A 478 3.13 -6.55 -13.82
C THR A 478 2.03 -7.20 -12.96
N ALA A 479 0.81 -7.30 -13.48
CA ALA A 479 -0.30 -7.96 -12.77
C ALA A 479 -0.03 -9.45 -12.54
N VAL A 480 0.48 -10.15 -13.54
CA VAL A 480 0.85 -11.58 -13.42
C VAL A 480 1.95 -11.76 -12.38
N LEU A 481 2.99 -10.91 -12.41
CA LEU A 481 4.06 -10.93 -11.42
C LEU A 481 3.53 -10.73 -9.98
N ASN A 482 2.66 -9.73 -9.78
CA ASN A 482 2.05 -9.46 -8.48
C ASN A 482 1.19 -10.65 -7.99
N MET A 483 0.38 -11.25 -8.87
CA MET A 483 -0.40 -12.44 -8.54
C MET A 483 0.47 -13.66 -8.20
N ALA A 484 1.60 -13.82 -8.89
CA ALA A 484 2.57 -14.90 -8.60
C ALA A 484 3.18 -14.72 -7.21
N VAL A 485 3.65 -13.51 -6.87
CA VAL A 485 4.24 -13.21 -5.55
C VAL A 485 3.19 -13.33 -4.43
N ASP A 486 1.95 -12.86 -4.63
CA ASP A 486 0.86 -13.08 -3.66
C ASP A 486 0.62 -14.58 -3.41
N THR A 487 0.69 -15.40 -4.46
CA THR A 487 0.50 -16.85 -4.34
C THR A 487 1.66 -17.50 -3.57
N VAL A 488 2.91 -17.11 -3.85
CA VAL A 488 4.09 -17.58 -3.12
C VAL A 488 4.01 -17.14 -1.66
N SER A 489 3.73 -15.88 -1.39
CA SER A 489 3.57 -15.32 -0.05
C SER A 489 2.51 -16.08 0.77
N ARG A 490 1.35 -16.37 0.18
CA ARG A 490 0.31 -17.18 0.83
C ARG A 490 0.76 -18.61 1.13
N ARG A 491 1.47 -19.26 0.21
CA ARG A 491 2.00 -20.62 0.43
C ARG A 491 3.01 -20.63 1.57
N LEU A 492 3.92 -19.65 1.63
CA LEU A 492 4.91 -19.53 2.70
C LEU A 492 4.25 -19.31 4.05
N ARG A 493 3.26 -18.42 4.17
CA ARG A 493 2.50 -18.21 5.42
C ARG A 493 1.81 -19.48 5.90
N ARG A 494 1.18 -20.24 5.01
CA ARG A 494 0.54 -21.52 5.35
C ARG A 494 1.56 -22.57 5.78
N ALA A 495 2.69 -22.67 5.09
CA ALA A 495 3.75 -23.63 5.41
C ALA A 495 4.42 -23.35 6.75
N THR A 496 4.50 -22.10 7.16
CA THR A 496 5.06 -21.65 8.43
C THR A 496 4.05 -21.63 9.57
N GLN A 497 2.77 -21.92 9.30
CA GLN A 497 1.66 -21.85 10.27
C GLN A 497 1.55 -20.48 10.99
N ILE A 498 2.00 -19.43 10.32
CA ILE A 498 1.88 -18.07 10.83
C ILE A 498 0.43 -17.62 10.54
N GLU A 499 -0.39 -17.55 11.59
CA GLU A 499 -1.69 -16.90 11.47
C GLU A 499 -1.49 -15.41 11.15
N PRO A 500 -2.27 -14.85 10.21
CA PRO A 500 -2.23 -13.41 9.99
C PRO A 500 -2.64 -12.75 11.31
N ALA A 501 -1.70 -12.03 11.94
CA ALA A 501 -2.05 -11.13 13.02
C ALA A 501 -3.12 -10.19 12.48
N GLN A 502 -4.33 -10.27 13.03
CA GLN A 502 -5.45 -9.47 12.55
C GLN A 502 -5.14 -7.99 12.87
N PRO A 503 -4.77 -7.14 11.91
CA PRO A 503 -4.51 -5.73 12.17
C PRO A 503 -5.77 -5.01 12.68
N TYR A 504 -6.93 -5.65 12.55
CA TYR A 504 -8.24 -5.07 12.85
C TYR A 504 -8.74 -5.35 14.28
N ARG A 505 -8.28 -6.42 14.95
CA ARG A 505 -8.63 -6.69 16.36
C ARG A 505 -7.90 -5.79 17.34
N THR A 506 -6.69 -5.36 17.00
CA THR A 506 -5.90 -4.47 17.86
C THR A 506 -6.31 -3.00 17.74
N ALA A 507 -6.94 -2.59 16.65
CA ALA A 507 -7.40 -1.22 16.46
C ALA A 507 -8.67 -0.89 17.24
N THR A 508 -9.51 -1.87 17.54
CA THR A 508 -10.77 -1.66 18.28
C THR A 508 -10.57 -1.49 19.77
N THR A 509 -9.50 -2.03 20.36
CA THR A 509 -9.27 -1.97 21.81
C THR A 509 -8.47 -0.72 22.24
N THR A 510 -7.92 0.06 21.32
CA THR A 510 -7.13 1.27 21.62
C THR A 510 -7.77 2.56 21.12
N MET A 511 -9.05 2.51 20.70
CA MET A 511 -9.82 3.68 20.23
C MET A 511 -10.97 4.07 21.21
N GLU A 512 -11.02 3.50 22.44
CA GLU A 512 -11.80 4.04 23.56
C GLU A 512 -11.01 5.03 24.39
#